data_291c7d52440ac2ed7b4fd03b5150b8da
#
_entry.id   291c7d52440ac2ed7b4fd03b5150b8da
#
_cell.length_a   1.000
_cell.length_b   1.000
_cell.length_c   1.000
_cell.angle_alpha   90.00
_cell.angle_beta   90.00
_cell.angle_gamma   90.00
#
_symmetry.space_group_name_H-M   'P 1'
#
loop_
_entity.id
_entity.type
_entity.pdbx_description
1 polymer ?
#
loop_
_entity_poly.entity_id
_entity_poly.type
_entity_poly.pdbx_seq_one_letter_code
_entity_poly.pdbx_strand_id
1 'polypeptide(L)'
;MKDQETIIRPLLNWPKQTLIRYARNRGLVWREDSTNTDTKYLRNHIRHNILSKLTPAQRRQLIASLDKLSEINHELDMTLINYLHMQPVARQLDRYWFMMLPHNQAMEVMAMWLRANGINTYDTKLLEKLVVGAKTLRGGKTMDVSRSKKINVNSELLALEACER
;
A
#
# COMPACT_ATOMS: atom_id res chain seq x y z
N MET A 1 -8.56 21.29 -11.10
CA MET A 1 -8.38 19.84 -10.94
C MET A 1 -7.05 19.52 -11.58
N LYS A 2 -6.00 19.23 -10.80
CA LYS A 2 -4.75 18.67 -11.35
C LYS A 2 -4.97 17.15 -11.42
N ASP A 3 -4.89 16.61 -12.62
CA ASP A 3 -4.94 15.18 -12.87
C ASP A 3 -3.92 14.47 -11.98
N GLN A 4 -4.37 13.44 -11.26
CA GLN A 4 -3.44 12.54 -10.57
C GLN A 4 -2.65 11.86 -11.67
N GLU A 5 -1.38 12.24 -11.84
CA GLU A 5 -0.45 11.56 -12.75
C GLU A 5 -0.37 10.09 -12.33
N THR A 6 -0.96 9.23 -13.15
CA THR A 6 -0.86 7.79 -12.96
C THR A 6 0.51 7.35 -13.44
N ILE A 7 1.38 6.97 -12.52
CA ILE A 7 2.71 6.44 -12.86
C ILE A 7 2.54 5.04 -13.43
N ILE A 8 2.72 4.88 -14.73
CA ILE A 8 2.72 3.59 -15.41
C ILE A 8 4.14 3.02 -15.42
N ARG A 9 4.30 1.78 -14.99
CA ARG A 9 5.57 1.06 -14.97
C ARG A 9 5.50 -0.22 -15.80
N PRO A 10 5.52 -0.13 -17.15
CA PRO A 10 5.29 -1.27 -18.03
C PRO A 10 6.36 -2.36 -17.96
N LEU A 11 7.56 -2.02 -17.47
CA LEU A 11 8.69 -2.95 -17.37
C LEU A 11 8.84 -3.60 -16.00
N LEU A 12 7.87 -3.42 -15.09
CA LEU A 12 7.97 -3.91 -13.71
C LEU A 12 8.11 -5.44 -13.64
N ASN A 13 7.47 -6.16 -14.56
CA ASN A 13 7.46 -7.64 -14.59
C ASN A 13 8.69 -8.23 -15.31
N TRP A 14 9.59 -7.39 -15.85
CA TRP A 14 10.77 -7.87 -16.56
C TRP A 14 11.99 -7.91 -15.64
N PRO A 15 12.75 -9.04 -15.63
CA PRO A 15 14.01 -9.11 -14.87
C PRO A 15 15.00 -8.04 -15.34
N LYS A 16 15.67 -7.36 -14.41
CA LYS A 16 16.68 -6.31 -14.73
C LYS A 16 17.73 -6.79 -15.71
N GLN A 17 18.19 -8.05 -15.60
CA GLN A 17 19.19 -8.63 -16.51
C GLN A 17 18.69 -8.72 -17.96
N THR A 18 17.41 -9.03 -18.15
CA THR A 18 16.79 -9.06 -19.50
C THR A 18 16.76 -7.68 -20.11
N LEU A 19 16.44 -6.65 -19.33
CA LEU A 19 16.44 -5.25 -19.78
C LEU A 19 17.85 -4.77 -20.12
N ILE A 20 18.86 -5.09 -19.31
CA ILE A 20 20.27 -4.77 -19.57
C ILE A 20 20.74 -5.45 -20.87
N ARG A 21 20.43 -6.72 -21.06
CA ARG A 21 20.78 -7.46 -22.28
C ARG A 21 20.14 -6.83 -23.52
N TYR A 22 18.87 -6.50 -23.45
CA TYR A 22 18.18 -5.80 -24.53
C TYR A 22 18.83 -4.46 -24.86
N ALA A 23 19.11 -3.64 -23.83
CA ALA A 23 19.74 -2.33 -24.01
C ALA A 23 21.12 -2.44 -24.67
N ARG A 24 21.96 -3.41 -24.24
CA ARG A 24 23.29 -3.68 -24.85
C ARG A 24 23.16 -4.09 -26.32
N ASN A 25 22.25 -4.99 -26.65
CA ASN A 25 22.02 -5.44 -28.02
C ASN A 25 21.54 -4.33 -28.95
N ARG A 26 20.94 -3.29 -28.40
CA ARG A 26 20.46 -2.09 -29.13
C ARG A 26 21.44 -0.91 -29.07
N GLY A 27 22.62 -1.08 -28.49
CA GLY A 27 23.60 -0.01 -28.35
C GLY A 27 23.15 1.17 -27.49
N LEU A 28 22.16 0.97 -26.62
CA LEU A 28 21.65 2.03 -25.75
C LEU A 28 22.66 2.34 -24.65
N VAL A 29 22.95 3.62 -24.45
CA VAL A 29 23.79 4.10 -23.35
C VAL A 29 22.87 4.55 -22.22
N TRP A 30 23.14 4.06 -21.00
CA TRP A 30 22.41 4.47 -19.80
C TRP A 30 23.37 4.91 -18.70
N ARG A 31 22.90 5.75 -17.81
CA ARG A 31 23.63 6.13 -16.59
C ARG A 31 23.17 5.25 -15.42
N GLU A 32 24.11 4.76 -14.66
CA GLU A 32 23.80 4.18 -13.34
C GLU A 32 23.83 5.28 -12.29
N ASP A 33 22.76 5.32 -11.49
CA ASP A 33 22.67 6.24 -10.36
C ASP A 33 23.60 5.74 -9.25
N SER A 34 24.54 6.58 -8.82
CA SER A 34 25.53 6.28 -7.78
C SER A 34 24.87 5.98 -6.42
N THR A 35 23.66 6.47 -6.18
CA THR A 35 22.91 6.20 -4.94
C THR A 35 22.40 4.75 -4.85
N ASN A 36 22.40 3.99 -5.96
CA ASN A 36 21.99 2.59 -5.97
C ASN A 36 22.89 1.66 -5.14
N THR A 37 24.10 2.08 -4.83
CA THR A 37 25.05 1.31 -4.01
C THR A 37 24.99 1.67 -2.52
N ASP A 38 24.31 2.75 -2.15
CA ASP A 38 24.23 3.20 -0.77
C ASP A 38 23.27 2.31 0.04
N THR A 39 23.86 1.44 0.87
CA THR A 39 23.11 0.48 1.72
C THR A 39 22.43 1.11 2.94
N LYS A 40 22.56 2.42 3.17
CA LYS A 40 21.78 3.15 4.19
C LYS A 40 20.28 3.11 3.87
N TYR A 41 19.94 3.02 2.60
CA TYR A 41 18.54 2.87 2.19
C TYR A 41 18.11 1.40 2.31
N LEU A 42 17.04 1.13 3.07
CA LEU A 42 16.49 -0.21 3.29
C LEU A 42 16.33 -1.01 1.99
N ARG A 43 15.86 -0.38 0.92
CA ARG A 43 15.69 -1.02 -0.39
C ARG A 43 17.01 -1.54 -0.96
N ASN A 44 18.08 -0.76 -0.86
CA ASN A 44 19.41 -1.15 -1.34
C ASN A 44 20.01 -2.22 -0.42
N HIS A 45 19.83 -2.09 0.90
CA HIS A 45 20.25 -3.11 1.86
C HIS A 45 19.60 -4.48 1.53
N ILE A 46 18.29 -4.53 1.34
CA ILE A 46 17.58 -5.76 0.96
C ILE A 46 18.13 -6.32 -0.35
N ARG A 47 18.30 -5.47 -1.37
CA ARG A 47 18.79 -5.90 -2.68
C ARG A 47 20.22 -6.46 -2.63
N HIS A 48 21.14 -5.77 -1.93
CA HIS A 48 22.54 -6.13 -1.90
C HIS A 48 22.89 -7.17 -0.85
N ASN A 49 22.25 -7.15 0.30
CA ASN A 49 22.63 -7.99 1.44
C ASN A 49 21.72 -9.21 1.64
N ILE A 50 20.51 -9.20 1.10
CA ILE A 50 19.56 -10.29 1.23
C ILE A 50 19.32 -10.97 -0.12
N LEU A 51 18.74 -10.24 -1.09
CA LEU A 51 18.36 -10.84 -2.37
C LEU A 51 19.56 -11.32 -3.20
N SER A 52 20.71 -10.69 -3.08
CA SER A 52 21.94 -11.12 -3.80
C SER A 52 22.45 -12.48 -3.33
N LYS A 53 22.19 -12.85 -2.07
CA LYS A 53 22.63 -14.11 -1.46
C LYS A 53 21.70 -15.29 -1.74
N LEU A 54 20.50 -15.02 -2.25
CA LEU A 54 19.52 -16.05 -2.56
C LEU A 54 19.92 -16.80 -3.84
N THR A 55 19.86 -18.12 -3.79
CA THR A 55 19.94 -18.97 -4.97
C THR A 55 18.74 -18.72 -5.90
N PRO A 56 18.84 -19.09 -7.19
CA PRO A 56 17.71 -18.97 -8.11
C PRO A 56 16.46 -19.73 -7.64
N ALA A 57 16.63 -20.88 -6.96
CA ALA A 57 15.52 -21.65 -6.39
C ALA A 57 14.83 -20.88 -5.25
N GLN A 58 15.61 -20.34 -4.31
CA GLN A 58 15.09 -19.53 -3.20
C GLN A 58 14.39 -18.27 -3.68
N ARG A 59 14.89 -17.60 -4.73
CA ARG A 59 14.20 -16.43 -5.33
C ARG A 59 12.84 -16.81 -5.91
N ARG A 60 12.77 -17.93 -6.65
CA ARG A 60 11.48 -18.41 -7.18
C ARG A 60 10.50 -18.73 -6.06
N GLN A 61 10.97 -19.41 -5.01
CA GLN A 61 10.14 -19.73 -3.85
C GLN A 61 9.64 -18.46 -3.13
N LEU A 62 10.49 -17.46 -2.96
CA LEU A 62 10.09 -16.18 -2.36
C LEU A 62 9.03 -15.47 -3.19
N ILE A 63 9.20 -15.40 -4.52
CA ILE A 63 8.22 -14.80 -5.42
C ILE A 63 6.89 -15.54 -5.32
N ALA A 64 6.91 -16.88 -5.43
CA ALA A 64 5.69 -17.68 -5.31
C ALA A 64 4.97 -17.50 -3.96
N SER A 65 5.73 -17.34 -2.86
CA SER A 65 5.15 -17.05 -1.55
C SER A 65 4.51 -15.67 -1.49
N LEU A 66 5.12 -14.66 -2.10
CA LEU A 66 4.57 -13.30 -2.18
C LEU A 66 3.30 -13.25 -3.03
N ASP A 67 3.29 -13.96 -4.17
CA ASP A 67 2.11 -14.07 -5.03
C ASP A 67 0.96 -14.72 -4.27
N LYS A 68 1.22 -15.85 -3.57
CA LYS A 68 0.22 -16.54 -2.76
C LYS A 68 -0.32 -15.65 -1.61
N LEU A 69 0.55 -14.88 -0.95
CA LEU A 69 0.11 -13.92 0.08
C LEU A 69 -0.78 -12.82 -0.52
N SER A 70 -0.46 -12.35 -1.72
CA SER A 70 -1.27 -11.37 -2.42
C SER A 70 -2.67 -11.92 -2.78
N GLU A 71 -2.74 -13.18 -3.24
CA GLU A 71 -4.01 -13.87 -3.51
C GLU A 71 -4.84 -14.02 -2.23
N ILE A 72 -4.24 -14.51 -1.14
CA ILE A 72 -4.93 -14.65 0.15
C ILE A 72 -5.47 -13.32 0.66
N ASN A 73 -4.67 -12.25 0.58
CA ASN A 73 -5.12 -10.92 0.98
C ASN A 73 -6.30 -10.44 0.12
N HIS A 74 -6.26 -10.70 -1.18
CA HIS A 74 -7.37 -10.37 -2.07
C HIS A 74 -8.65 -11.13 -1.71
N GLU A 75 -8.55 -12.44 -1.47
CA GLU A 75 -9.68 -13.27 -1.04
C GLU A 75 -10.27 -12.80 0.29
N LEU A 76 -9.41 -12.43 1.25
CA LEU A 76 -9.84 -11.86 2.53
C LEU A 76 -10.57 -10.52 2.34
N ASP A 77 -10.03 -9.63 1.51
CA ASP A 77 -10.66 -8.34 1.21
C ASP A 77 -12.04 -8.55 0.56
N MET A 78 -12.15 -9.47 -0.41
CA MET A 78 -13.42 -9.79 -1.06
C MET A 78 -14.43 -10.42 -0.08
N THR A 79 -13.97 -11.29 0.82
CA THR A 79 -14.80 -11.90 1.86
C THR A 79 -15.33 -10.84 2.83
N LEU A 80 -14.48 -9.91 3.27
CA LEU A 80 -14.86 -8.80 4.14
C LEU A 80 -15.85 -7.86 3.45
N ILE A 81 -15.63 -7.51 2.18
CA ILE A 81 -16.52 -6.67 1.40
C ILE A 81 -17.91 -7.31 1.33
N ASN A 82 -17.98 -8.60 0.99
CA ASN A 82 -19.24 -9.34 0.88
C ASN A 82 -19.95 -9.46 2.23
N TYR A 83 -19.20 -9.79 3.28
CA TYR A 83 -19.75 -9.93 4.64
C TYR A 83 -20.29 -8.61 5.19
N LEU A 84 -19.61 -7.51 4.89
CA LEU A 84 -19.94 -6.20 5.43
C LEU A 84 -20.86 -5.38 4.50
N HIS A 85 -21.24 -5.94 3.36
CA HIS A 85 -22.02 -5.22 2.32
C HIS A 85 -21.42 -3.85 1.96
N MET A 86 -20.09 -3.73 2.08
CA MET A 86 -19.38 -2.48 1.83
C MET A 86 -19.16 -2.25 0.34
N GLN A 87 -19.36 -1.02 -0.09
CA GLN A 87 -18.87 -0.57 -1.41
C GLN A 87 -17.34 -0.42 -1.34
N PRO A 88 -16.55 -1.25 -2.07
CA PRO A 88 -15.08 -1.30 -1.88
C PRO A 88 -14.36 -0.01 -2.24
N VAL A 89 -15.00 0.87 -2.99
CA VAL A 89 -14.43 2.14 -3.49
C VAL A 89 -15.02 3.37 -2.80
N ALA A 90 -15.90 3.17 -1.82
CA ALA A 90 -16.50 4.28 -1.11
C ALA A 90 -15.42 5.08 -0.37
N ARG A 91 -15.32 6.38 -0.69
CA ARG A 91 -14.44 7.31 0.05
C ARG A 91 -14.96 7.64 1.44
N GLN A 92 -16.13 7.11 1.79
CA GLN A 92 -16.80 7.32 3.06
C GLN A 92 -17.10 5.97 3.72
N LEU A 93 -16.95 5.93 5.03
CA LEU A 93 -17.21 4.78 5.87
C LEU A 93 -18.15 5.21 6.99
N ASP A 94 -19.23 4.46 7.22
CA ASP A 94 -20.14 4.70 8.35
C ASP A 94 -19.37 4.60 9.67
N ARG A 95 -19.33 5.70 10.40
CA ARG A 95 -18.55 5.79 11.62
C ARG A 95 -19.22 5.07 12.78
N TYR A 96 -20.54 5.17 12.89
CA TYR A 96 -21.25 4.52 13.99
C TYR A 96 -21.07 3.01 13.93
N TRP A 97 -21.30 2.43 12.77
CA TRP A 97 -21.03 1.02 12.53
C TRP A 97 -19.55 0.66 12.81
N PHE A 98 -18.61 1.46 12.32
CA PHE A 98 -17.18 1.22 12.54
C PHE A 98 -16.79 1.25 14.03
N MET A 99 -17.39 2.14 14.82
CA MET A 99 -17.16 2.23 16.27
C MET A 99 -17.62 0.97 17.01
N MET A 100 -18.66 0.29 16.53
CA MET A 100 -19.20 -0.93 17.14
C MET A 100 -18.36 -2.17 16.86
N LEU A 101 -17.43 -2.12 15.90
CA LEU A 101 -16.56 -3.26 15.58
C LEU A 101 -15.57 -3.53 16.73
N PRO A 102 -15.31 -4.80 17.06
CA PRO A 102 -14.17 -5.18 17.89
C PRO A 102 -12.88 -4.62 17.31
N HIS A 103 -11.88 -4.33 18.17
CA HIS A 103 -10.66 -3.65 17.75
C HIS A 103 -9.94 -4.35 16.57
N ASN A 104 -9.78 -5.67 16.66
CA ASN A 104 -9.13 -6.45 15.58
C ASN A 104 -9.88 -6.37 14.25
N GLN A 105 -11.21 -6.43 14.28
CA GLN A 105 -12.03 -6.29 13.07
C GLN A 105 -11.96 -4.87 12.51
N ALA A 106 -11.96 -3.85 13.37
CA ALA A 106 -11.78 -2.48 12.94
C ALA A 106 -10.41 -2.24 12.28
N MET A 107 -9.35 -2.92 12.74
CA MET A 107 -8.02 -2.89 12.10
C MET A 107 -8.08 -3.44 10.68
N GLU A 108 -8.70 -4.60 10.47
CA GLU A 108 -8.83 -5.22 9.13
C GLU A 108 -9.70 -4.37 8.20
N VAL A 109 -10.83 -3.87 8.68
CA VAL A 109 -11.72 -2.99 7.91
C VAL A 109 -11.00 -1.70 7.49
N MET A 110 -10.27 -1.07 8.41
CA MET A 110 -9.49 0.14 8.10
C MET A 110 -8.42 -0.16 7.05
N ALA A 111 -7.68 -1.27 7.21
CA ALA A 111 -6.66 -1.69 6.27
C ALA A 111 -7.24 -1.96 4.87
N MET A 112 -8.36 -2.68 4.79
CA MET A 112 -9.08 -2.93 3.55
C MET A 112 -9.56 -1.61 2.90
N TRP A 113 -10.18 -0.72 3.67
CA TRP A 113 -10.67 0.57 3.18
C TRP A 113 -9.55 1.45 2.62
N LEU A 114 -8.38 1.49 3.28
CA LEU A 114 -7.20 2.19 2.79
C LEU A 114 -6.70 1.57 1.47
N ARG A 115 -6.58 0.23 1.39
CA ARG A 115 -6.16 -0.46 0.16
C ARG A 115 -7.11 -0.21 -1.01
N ALA A 116 -8.42 -0.30 -0.77
CA ALA A 116 -9.45 -0.03 -1.78
C ALA A 116 -9.37 1.41 -2.34
N ASN A 117 -8.86 2.36 -1.53
CA ASN A 117 -8.64 3.75 -1.94
C ASN A 117 -7.20 4.02 -2.42
N GLY A 118 -6.43 2.97 -2.73
CA GLY A 118 -5.08 3.08 -3.30
C GLY A 118 -4.00 3.47 -2.31
N ILE A 119 -4.23 3.28 -0.99
CA ILE A 119 -3.23 3.52 0.06
C ILE A 119 -2.68 2.18 0.52
N ASN A 120 -1.52 1.80 0.00
CA ASN A 120 -0.89 0.49 0.27
C ASN A 120 0.36 0.60 1.16
N THR A 121 0.74 1.82 1.58
CA THR A 121 1.95 2.07 2.38
C THR A 121 1.55 2.62 3.74
N TYR A 122 1.39 1.73 4.70
CA TYR A 122 1.17 2.04 6.12
C TYR A 122 1.80 0.97 7.00
N ASP A 123 2.17 1.33 8.21
CA ASP A 123 2.60 0.39 9.23
C ASP A 123 1.47 0.12 10.25
N THR A 124 1.68 -0.87 11.09
CA THR A 124 0.71 -1.25 12.12
C THR A 124 0.43 -0.10 13.09
N LYS A 125 1.43 0.73 13.40
CA LYS A 125 1.27 1.86 14.33
C LYS A 125 0.35 2.94 13.76
N LEU A 126 0.52 3.26 12.47
CA LEU A 126 -0.37 4.21 11.79
C LEU A 126 -1.78 3.66 11.73
N LEU A 127 -1.94 2.39 11.37
CA LEU A 127 -3.25 1.74 11.30
C LEU A 127 -3.97 1.77 12.64
N GLU A 128 -3.28 1.42 13.72
CA GLU A 128 -3.81 1.48 15.09
C GLU A 128 -4.21 2.91 15.48
N LYS A 129 -3.36 3.91 15.19
CA LYS A 129 -3.67 5.34 15.42
C LYS A 129 -4.95 5.75 14.68
N LEU A 130 -5.12 5.33 13.43
CA LEU A 130 -6.31 5.64 12.63
C LEU A 130 -7.57 4.99 13.22
N VAL A 131 -7.48 3.73 13.64
CA VAL A 131 -8.61 3.00 14.26
C VAL A 131 -9.01 3.64 15.58
N VAL A 132 -8.05 3.92 16.46
CA VAL A 132 -8.31 4.58 17.74
C VAL A 132 -8.89 5.97 17.49
N GLY A 133 -8.29 6.75 16.59
CA GLY A 133 -8.77 8.08 16.26
C GLY A 133 -10.18 8.08 15.67
N ALA A 134 -10.48 7.15 14.75
CA ALA A 134 -11.82 7.01 14.17
C ALA A 134 -12.90 6.73 15.25
N LYS A 135 -12.54 5.99 16.29
CA LYS A 135 -13.45 5.65 17.40
C LYS A 135 -13.58 6.76 18.45
N THR A 136 -12.50 7.52 18.72
CA THR A 136 -12.44 8.40 19.91
C THR A 136 -12.45 9.88 19.60
N LEU A 137 -12.03 10.32 18.41
CA LEU A 137 -11.98 11.73 18.09
C LEU A 137 -13.38 12.35 17.99
N ARG A 138 -13.48 13.61 18.40
CA ARG A 138 -14.70 14.39 18.19
C ARG A 138 -14.87 14.74 16.70
N GLY A 139 -16.12 14.85 16.26
CA GLY A 139 -16.45 15.31 14.90
C GLY A 139 -15.77 16.63 14.55
N GLY A 140 -15.39 16.80 13.28
CA GLY A 140 -14.64 17.93 12.76
C GLY A 140 -13.12 17.84 12.91
N LYS A 141 -12.59 16.71 13.39
CA LYS A 141 -11.15 16.45 13.45
C LYS A 141 -10.66 15.67 12.24
N THR A 142 -9.39 15.83 11.92
CA THR A 142 -8.74 15.14 10.81
C THR A 142 -7.59 14.27 11.30
N MET A 143 -7.32 13.18 10.58
CA MET A 143 -6.18 12.30 10.81
C MET A 143 -5.37 12.18 9.51
N ASP A 144 -4.08 12.46 9.58
CA ASP A 144 -3.19 12.28 8.42
C ASP A 144 -2.95 10.80 8.17
N VAL A 145 -3.14 10.39 6.92
CA VAL A 145 -2.88 9.02 6.43
C VAL A 145 -1.58 8.99 5.64
N SER A 146 -1.38 10.02 4.82
CA SER A 146 -0.17 10.20 4.02
C SER A 146 0.09 11.68 3.76
N ARG A 147 1.17 12.01 3.04
CA ARG A 147 1.44 13.40 2.63
C ARG A 147 0.33 14.03 1.78
N SER A 148 -0.49 13.22 1.13
CA SER A 148 -1.52 13.67 0.17
C SER A 148 -2.95 13.30 0.57
N LYS A 149 -3.14 12.54 1.66
CA LYS A 149 -4.46 12.05 2.06
C LYS A 149 -4.65 12.13 3.55
N LYS A 150 -5.85 12.52 3.97
CA LYS A 150 -6.31 12.61 5.35
C LYS A 150 -7.70 11.98 5.49
N ILE A 151 -8.02 11.51 6.68
CA ILE A 151 -9.37 11.09 7.05
C ILE A 151 -10.01 12.22 7.85
N ASN A 152 -11.13 12.71 7.37
CA ASN A 152 -12.00 13.63 8.10
C ASN A 152 -12.97 12.82 8.95
N VAL A 153 -12.98 13.08 10.25
CA VAL A 153 -13.83 12.41 11.23
C VAL A 153 -15.05 13.28 11.47
N ASN A 154 -16.22 12.88 10.95
CA ASN A 154 -17.49 13.50 11.25
C ASN A 154 -18.24 12.71 12.33
N SER A 155 -19.40 13.20 12.77
CA SER A 155 -20.25 12.50 13.73
C SER A 155 -20.73 11.14 13.20
N GLU A 156 -21.06 11.07 11.92
CA GLU A 156 -21.70 9.90 11.28
C GLU A 156 -20.77 9.16 10.32
N LEU A 157 -19.79 9.86 9.73
CA LEU A 157 -18.97 9.35 8.65
C LEU A 157 -17.47 9.58 8.89
N LEU A 158 -16.67 8.66 8.40
CA LEU A 158 -15.25 8.84 8.14
C LEU A 158 -15.09 9.11 6.64
N ALA A 159 -14.51 10.24 6.26
CA ALA A 159 -14.33 10.61 4.85
C ALA A 159 -12.84 10.70 4.50
N LEU A 160 -12.42 10.02 3.42
CA LEU A 160 -11.05 10.12 2.91
C LEU A 160 -10.96 11.28 1.91
N GLU A 161 -10.12 12.24 2.23
CA GLU A 161 -9.94 13.48 1.47
C GLU A 161 -8.50 13.63 1.01
N ALA A 162 -8.30 14.36 -0.10
CA ALA A 162 -6.98 14.82 -0.50
C ALA A 162 -6.54 15.99 0.41
N CYS A 163 -5.26 16.03 0.79
CA CYS A 163 -4.69 17.22 1.41
C CYS A 163 -4.56 18.30 0.32
N GLU A 164 -5.29 19.40 0.45
CA GLU A 164 -5.02 20.61 -0.33
C GLU A 164 -3.66 21.15 0.11
N ARG A 165 -2.78 21.36 -0.85
CA ARG A 165 -1.50 22.09 -0.67
C ARG A 165 -1.69 23.55 -1.02
#